data_931c95d4245fd28025c19a90efcdd6ca
#
_entry.id   931c95d4245fd28025c19a90efcdd6ca
#
_cell.length_a   1.000
_cell.length_b   1.000
_cell.length_c   1.000
_cell.angle_alpha   90.00
_cell.angle_beta   90.00
_cell.angle_gamma   90.00
#
_symmetry.space_group_name_H-M   'P 1'
#
loop_
_entity.id
_entity.type
_entity.pdbx_description
1 polymer ?
#
loop_
_entity_poly.entity_id
_entity_poly.type
_entity_poly.pdbx_seq_one_letter_code
_entity_poly.pdbx_strand_id
1 'polypeptide(L)'
;MLKEYSFVLDANGTKLDPTIVQNAWRLIRQKKAKLVSKFPMVIQLNRVVENLNKDEIRCGIDDGAVHVGIALVQKCKTKNKTLFKGIIEQRKDVKKLMDGRRAYRQYRRKNKRHRPKRFNNRASSRRSGRLPPSIKQKKQAIIRVIDRLLHWVGIDSYWLEDVKVDIRALTDGYKPYKWQYQKSNRLDEHLRKATILRDSNKCKMCGKSNCRLEAHHITPKRLGGRDILSNLITLCEKCHKKTHEREMDFAEMFYLMIDGKDIPMLKYASHVMQGKVWLQNELKQRGELHLTIGADTANKRIDWDIEKTHSNDAVCITNLMPNSIELVDWCIKPMRRQSKAKVDEVCGFHHRDYVTYTYRNGETHTGYITAMYPELHAISFQSPTKHCNKANALKCKLIWRFNKVYWFKCA
;
A
#
# COMPACT_ATOMS: atom_id res chain seq x y z
N MET A 1 21.98 12.20 10.76
CA MET A 1 20.96 12.63 9.77
C MET A 1 20.86 11.52 8.72
N LEU A 2 19.68 10.95 8.50
CA LEU A 2 19.47 9.86 7.54
C LEU A 2 19.90 10.28 6.13
N LYS A 3 20.49 9.36 5.37
CA LYS A 3 20.90 9.61 3.99
C LYS A 3 19.68 9.79 3.09
N GLU A 4 19.79 10.65 2.10
CA GLU A 4 18.79 10.88 1.07
C GLU A 4 19.48 11.08 -0.27
N TYR A 5 18.95 10.43 -1.32
CA TYR A 5 19.46 10.59 -2.68
C TYR A 5 18.54 11.51 -3.48
N SER A 6 19.15 12.30 -4.36
CA SER A 6 18.49 13.10 -5.37
C SER A 6 18.61 12.39 -6.71
N PHE A 7 17.53 12.30 -7.45
CA PHE A 7 17.57 11.87 -8.84
C PHE A 7 18.13 12.96 -9.73
N VAL A 8 18.88 12.57 -10.75
CA VAL A 8 19.61 13.50 -11.60
C VAL A 8 19.22 13.26 -13.06
N LEU A 9 18.90 14.34 -13.74
CA LEU A 9 18.68 14.37 -15.19
C LEU A 9 19.75 15.24 -15.84
N ASP A 10 20.14 14.93 -17.05
CA ASP A 10 20.98 15.82 -17.86
C ASP A 10 20.14 16.94 -18.53
N ALA A 11 20.76 17.78 -19.35
CA ALA A 11 20.08 18.87 -20.03
C ALA A 11 18.97 18.38 -20.98
N ASN A 12 19.14 17.20 -21.58
CA ASN A 12 18.19 16.56 -22.49
C ASN A 12 17.10 15.74 -21.75
N GLY A 13 17.18 15.62 -20.42
CA GLY A 13 16.28 14.79 -19.62
C GLY A 13 16.70 13.32 -19.53
N THR A 14 17.90 12.96 -19.97
CA THR A 14 18.48 11.63 -19.79
C THR A 14 18.71 11.36 -18.32
N LYS A 15 18.35 10.18 -17.86
CA LYS A 15 18.44 9.77 -16.47
C LYS A 15 19.86 9.37 -16.12
N LEU A 16 20.41 9.99 -15.10
CA LEU A 16 21.75 9.75 -14.61
C LEU A 16 21.72 9.07 -13.25
N ASP A 17 22.87 8.58 -12.79
CA ASP A 17 23.00 8.02 -11.45
C ASP A 17 22.58 9.03 -10.37
N PRO A 18 21.77 8.58 -9.39
CA PRO A 18 21.40 9.41 -8.27
C PRO A 18 22.59 9.84 -7.42
N THR A 19 22.54 11.06 -6.92
CA THR A 19 23.57 11.64 -6.02
C THR A 19 22.98 11.97 -4.65
N ILE A 20 23.82 12.07 -3.63
CA ILE A 20 23.36 12.53 -2.30
C ILE A 20 22.82 13.97 -2.36
N VAL A 21 21.78 14.23 -1.58
CA VAL A 21 21.07 15.53 -1.58
C VAL A 21 22.01 16.73 -1.32
N GLN A 22 23.04 16.56 -0.49
CA GLN A 22 24.04 17.61 -0.25
C GLN A 22 24.77 18.02 -1.52
N ASN A 23 25.18 17.03 -2.34
CA ASN A 23 25.83 17.31 -3.63
C ASN A 23 24.85 17.98 -4.60
N ALA A 24 23.59 17.54 -4.63
CA ALA A 24 22.56 18.15 -5.45
C ALA A 24 22.38 19.63 -5.12
N TRP A 25 22.30 19.98 -3.84
CA TRP A 25 22.24 21.39 -3.41
C TRP A 25 23.50 22.19 -3.75
N ARG A 26 24.70 21.56 -3.67
CA ARG A 26 25.95 22.19 -4.11
C ARG A 26 25.88 22.54 -5.59
N LEU A 27 25.43 21.62 -6.45
CA LEU A 27 25.28 21.86 -7.89
C LEU A 27 24.30 22.99 -8.21
N ILE A 28 23.18 23.06 -7.48
CA ILE A 28 22.20 24.14 -7.63
C ILE A 28 22.81 25.49 -7.22
N ARG A 29 23.52 25.57 -6.09
CA ARG A 29 24.18 26.81 -5.64
C ARG A 29 25.26 27.26 -6.62
N GLN A 30 25.96 26.32 -7.25
CA GLN A 30 26.94 26.60 -8.30
C GLN A 30 26.31 26.94 -9.66
N LYS A 31 24.98 27.02 -9.76
CA LYS A 31 24.24 27.26 -11.01
C LYS A 31 24.51 26.18 -12.11
N LYS A 32 25.01 25.02 -11.75
CA LYS A 32 25.29 23.88 -12.66
C LYS A 32 24.06 22.99 -12.85
N ALA A 33 23.04 23.14 -12.00
CA ALA A 33 21.80 22.38 -12.08
C ALA A 33 20.61 23.25 -11.63
N LYS A 34 19.42 22.88 -12.09
CA LYS A 34 18.13 23.46 -11.65
C LYS A 34 17.32 22.42 -10.87
N LEU A 35 16.55 22.87 -9.91
CA LEU A 35 15.62 22.03 -9.14
C LEU A 35 14.38 21.73 -9.98
N VAL A 36 14.12 20.44 -10.24
CA VAL A 36 12.90 19.96 -10.95
C VAL A 36 11.81 19.56 -9.98
N SER A 37 12.16 18.84 -8.89
CA SER A 37 11.24 18.46 -7.83
C SER A 37 11.97 18.51 -6.48
N LYS A 38 11.24 18.87 -5.43
CA LYS A 38 11.79 18.88 -4.07
C LYS A 38 11.52 17.58 -3.31
N PHE A 39 10.41 16.89 -3.61
CA PHE A 39 9.94 15.70 -2.92
C PHE A 39 9.49 14.61 -3.89
N PRO A 40 10.23 13.51 -4.07
CA PRO A 40 11.67 13.39 -3.77
C PRO A 40 12.49 14.40 -4.57
N MET A 41 13.72 14.65 -4.12
CA MET A 41 14.57 15.65 -4.79
C MET A 41 14.99 15.17 -6.17
N VAL A 42 14.76 16.00 -7.18
CA VAL A 42 15.18 15.80 -8.57
C VAL A 42 15.82 17.05 -9.08
N ILE A 43 17.02 16.93 -9.63
CA ILE A 43 17.74 18.03 -10.27
C ILE A 43 17.97 17.75 -11.75
N GLN A 44 18.06 18.78 -12.55
CA GLN A 44 18.44 18.70 -13.95
C GLN A 44 19.73 19.49 -14.16
N LEU A 45 20.75 18.84 -14.68
CA LEU A 45 22.02 19.47 -15.03
C LEU A 45 21.85 20.41 -16.23
N ASN A 46 22.67 21.47 -16.28
CA ASN A 46 22.69 22.40 -17.41
C ASN A 46 23.60 21.90 -18.56
N ARG A 47 24.12 20.68 -18.46
CA ARG A 47 24.99 20.05 -19.46
C ARG A 47 24.49 18.68 -19.86
N VAL A 48 24.82 18.24 -21.05
CA VAL A 48 24.64 16.86 -21.51
C VAL A 48 25.80 16.01 -21.00
N VAL A 49 25.53 14.76 -20.65
CA VAL A 49 26.53 13.78 -20.20
C VAL A 49 26.61 12.67 -21.21
N GLU A 50 27.77 12.54 -21.87
CA GLU A 50 28.00 11.57 -22.95
C GLU A 50 28.28 10.16 -22.40
N ASN A 51 29.08 10.07 -21.33
CA ASN A 51 29.44 8.81 -20.70
C ASN A 51 28.45 8.48 -19.57
N LEU A 52 27.48 7.64 -19.86
CA LEU A 52 26.49 7.18 -18.89
C LEU A 52 27.03 5.97 -18.12
N ASN A 53 26.92 6.02 -16.79
CA ASN A 53 27.04 4.82 -15.99
C ASN A 53 25.76 3.97 -16.19
N LYS A 54 25.94 2.67 -16.40
CA LYS A 54 24.86 1.71 -16.65
C LYS A 54 24.71 0.68 -15.53
N ASP A 55 24.99 1.07 -14.30
CA ASP A 55 24.77 0.19 -13.16
C ASP A 55 23.28 -0.15 -13.03
N GLU A 56 22.96 -1.44 -12.95
CA GLU A 56 21.61 -1.97 -12.88
C GLU A 56 20.85 -1.44 -11.64
N ILE A 57 19.65 -0.90 -11.84
CA ILE A 57 18.75 -0.48 -10.75
C ILE A 57 17.55 -1.41 -10.71
N ARG A 58 17.37 -2.09 -9.58
CA ARG A 58 16.24 -2.97 -9.29
C ARG A 58 15.19 -2.29 -8.46
N CYS A 59 13.92 -2.49 -8.83
CA CYS A 59 12.77 -2.03 -8.08
C CYS A 59 12.13 -3.19 -7.34
N GLY A 60 12.24 -3.22 -6.01
CA GLY A 60 11.54 -4.18 -5.15
C GLY A 60 10.16 -3.70 -4.75
N ILE A 61 9.18 -4.60 -4.73
CA ILE A 61 7.78 -4.31 -4.43
C ILE A 61 7.24 -5.37 -3.49
N ASP A 62 6.91 -4.97 -2.25
CA ASP A 62 6.13 -5.75 -1.29
C ASP A 62 4.64 -5.40 -1.43
N ASP A 63 3.87 -6.25 -2.11
CA ASP A 63 2.47 -5.99 -2.47
C ASP A 63 1.50 -6.26 -1.31
N GLY A 64 1.48 -5.40 -0.33
CA GLY A 64 0.55 -5.46 0.79
C GLY A 64 -0.85 -4.92 0.48
N ALA A 65 -1.84 -5.29 1.29
CA ALA A 65 -3.25 -4.89 1.11
C ALA A 65 -3.56 -3.44 1.51
N VAL A 66 -2.83 -2.92 2.48
CA VAL A 66 -3.00 -1.59 3.10
C VAL A 66 -1.79 -0.72 2.86
N HIS A 67 -0.62 -1.29 3.03
CA HIS A 67 0.68 -0.70 2.81
C HIS A 67 1.40 -1.53 1.76
N VAL A 68 2.06 -0.88 0.83
CA VAL A 68 2.89 -1.52 -0.19
C VAL A 68 4.28 -0.93 -0.07
N GLY A 69 5.27 -1.79 0.22
CA GLY A 69 6.66 -1.39 0.23
C GLY A 69 7.18 -1.19 -1.18
N ILE A 70 8.01 -0.19 -1.39
CA ILE A 70 8.73 0.04 -2.64
C ILE A 70 10.15 0.49 -2.33
N ALA A 71 11.12 -0.10 -3.03
CA ALA A 71 12.52 0.28 -2.90
C ALA A 71 13.23 0.26 -4.24
N LEU A 72 14.24 1.11 -4.40
CA LEU A 72 15.17 1.10 -5.52
C LEU A 72 16.57 0.82 -5.01
N VAL A 73 17.18 -0.23 -5.50
CA VAL A 73 18.55 -0.64 -5.15
C VAL A 73 19.40 -0.71 -6.40
N GLN A 74 20.52 -0.01 -6.38
CA GLN A 74 21.51 -0.03 -7.45
C GLN A 74 22.55 -1.09 -7.18
N LYS A 75 22.78 -1.94 -8.19
CA LYS A 75 23.85 -2.94 -8.19
C LYS A 75 25.15 -2.26 -8.55
N CYS A 76 26.09 -2.22 -7.63
CA CYS A 76 27.40 -1.65 -7.85
C CYS A 76 28.48 -2.72 -7.75
N LYS A 77 29.65 -2.47 -8.34
CA LYS A 77 30.77 -3.42 -8.38
C LYS A 77 31.25 -3.89 -7.01
N THR A 78 31.22 -3.03 -6.00
CA THR A 78 31.72 -3.34 -4.66
C THR A 78 30.59 -3.53 -3.64
N LYS A 79 29.69 -2.57 -3.50
CA LYS A 79 28.62 -2.55 -2.48
C LYS A 79 27.37 -1.93 -3.07
N ASN A 80 26.24 -2.66 -3.02
CA ASN A 80 24.98 -2.17 -3.54
C ASN A 80 24.46 -0.97 -2.75
N LYS A 81 23.82 -0.04 -3.43
CA LYS A 81 23.30 1.19 -2.82
C LYS A 81 21.78 1.18 -2.82
N THR A 82 21.15 1.32 -1.66
CA THR A 82 19.74 1.66 -1.59
C THR A 82 19.59 3.14 -1.95
N LEU A 83 18.92 3.44 -3.04
CA LEU A 83 18.72 4.80 -3.54
C LEU A 83 17.45 5.44 -3.00
N PHE A 84 16.43 4.62 -2.82
CA PHE A 84 15.09 5.05 -2.42
C PHE A 84 14.36 3.92 -1.71
N LYS A 85 13.62 4.23 -0.66
CA LYS A 85 12.68 3.32 -0.04
C LYS A 85 11.46 4.08 0.47
N GLY A 86 10.31 3.41 0.50
CA GLY A 86 9.09 4.05 1.00
C GLY A 86 7.89 3.11 1.04
N ILE A 87 6.80 3.62 1.59
CA ILE A 87 5.55 2.90 1.79
C ILE A 87 4.43 3.62 1.04
N ILE A 88 3.80 2.92 0.12
CA ILE A 88 2.63 3.41 -0.60
C ILE A 88 1.39 3.10 0.24
N GLU A 89 0.72 4.14 0.74
CA GLU A 89 -0.53 3.99 1.48
C GLU A 89 -1.70 3.70 0.55
N GLN A 90 -2.29 2.53 0.70
CA GLN A 90 -3.51 2.14 -0.01
C GLN A 90 -4.75 2.75 0.65
N ARG A 91 -5.78 3.00 -0.16
CA ARG A 91 -7.03 3.57 0.36
C ARG A 91 -7.77 2.61 1.30
N LYS A 92 -8.27 3.14 2.41
CA LYS A 92 -9.03 2.40 3.44
C LYS A 92 -10.53 2.75 3.47
N ASP A 93 -10.94 3.80 2.75
CA ASP A 93 -12.26 4.45 2.83
C ASP A 93 -13.35 3.83 1.95
N VAL A 94 -13.03 2.78 1.16
CA VAL A 94 -13.96 2.19 0.18
C VAL A 94 -15.26 1.71 0.85
N LYS A 95 -15.16 1.00 1.98
CA LYS A 95 -16.33 0.49 2.71
C LYS A 95 -17.23 1.65 3.15
N LYS A 96 -16.67 2.65 3.84
CA LYS A 96 -17.41 3.84 4.31
C LYS A 96 -18.13 4.56 3.17
N LEU A 97 -17.46 4.74 2.02
CA LEU A 97 -18.07 5.39 0.85
C LEU A 97 -19.18 4.53 0.21
N MET A 98 -19.03 3.21 0.20
CA MET A 98 -20.06 2.31 -0.31
C MET A 98 -21.28 2.25 0.60
N ASP A 99 -21.10 2.26 1.92
CA ASP A 99 -22.20 2.31 2.89
C ASP A 99 -22.96 3.64 2.79
N GLY A 100 -22.25 4.77 2.69
CA GLY A 100 -22.88 6.06 2.40
C GLY A 100 -23.71 6.06 1.10
N ARG A 101 -23.17 5.51 0.01
CA ARG A 101 -23.90 5.36 -1.25
C ARG A 101 -25.11 4.42 -1.14
N ARG A 102 -25.02 3.38 -0.31
CA ARG A 102 -26.15 2.49 -0.01
C ARG A 102 -27.25 3.25 0.72
N ALA A 103 -26.91 4.00 1.77
CA ALA A 103 -27.85 4.83 2.53
C ALA A 103 -28.56 5.86 1.63
N TYR A 104 -27.83 6.61 0.81
CA TYR A 104 -28.41 7.54 -0.16
C TYR A 104 -29.34 6.85 -1.18
N ARG A 105 -29.02 5.66 -1.65
CA ARG A 105 -29.89 4.90 -2.55
C ARG A 105 -31.16 4.43 -1.84
N GLN A 106 -31.04 4.00 -0.59
CA GLN A 106 -32.20 3.59 0.23
C GLN A 106 -33.14 4.81 0.47
N TYR A 107 -32.57 5.95 0.89
CA TYR A 107 -33.32 7.19 1.08
C TYR A 107 -34.07 7.61 -0.18
N ARG A 108 -33.42 7.64 -1.34
CA ARG A 108 -34.06 7.98 -2.61
C ARG A 108 -35.16 7.01 -3.03
N ARG A 109 -35.07 5.74 -2.61
CA ARG A 109 -36.08 4.73 -2.96
C ARG A 109 -37.28 4.76 -2.05
N LYS A 110 -37.13 5.19 -0.81
CA LYS A 110 -38.20 5.22 0.20
C LYS A 110 -39.41 6.06 -0.26
N ASN A 111 -39.16 7.12 -1.00
CA ASN A 111 -40.17 8.09 -1.44
C ASN A 111 -40.51 7.98 -2.95
N LYS A 112 -40.15 6.89 -3.62
CA LYS A 112 -40.40 6.73 -5.05
C LYS A 112 -41.09 5.40 -5.36
N ARG A 113 -41.94 5.41 -6.41
CA ARG A 113 -42.52 4.18 -6.94
C ARG A 113 -41.45 3.11 -7.19
N HIS A 114 -41.82 1.85 -6.91
CA HIS A 114 -40.97 0.70 -7.15
C HIS A 114 -40.52 0.68 -8.63
N ARG A 115 -39.23 0.65 -8.85
CA ARG A 115 -38.63 0.43 -10.18
C ARG A 115 -38.08 -1.01 -10.23
N PRO A 116 -38.31 -1.74 -11.34
CA PRO A 116 -37.73 -3.06 -11.50
C PRO A 116 -36.21 -3.01 -11.37
N LYS A 117 -35.64 -4.07 -10.83
CA LYS A 117 -34.17 -4.18 -10.66
C LYS A 117 -33.50 -4.21 -12.03
N ARG A 118 -32.59 -3.29 -12.31
CA ARG A 118 -31.79 -3.29 -13.55
C ARG A 118 -30.69 -4.33 -13.45
N PHE A 119 -30.99 -5.56 -13.90
CA PHE A 119 -30.03 -6.66 -13.89
C PHE A 119 -28.91 -6.50 -14.92
N ASN A 120 -29.13 -5.77 -16.00
CA ASN A 120 -28.16 -5.55 -17.08
C ASN A 120 -26.84 -4.92 -16.59
N ASN A 121 -26.87 -4.09 -15.55
CA ASN A 121 -25.64 -3.53 -14.95
C ASN A 121 -24.76 -4.60 -14.28
N ARG A 122 -25.28 -5.79 -14.04
CA ARG A 122 -24.55 -6.92 -13.44
C ARG A 122 -23.98 -7.87 -14.50
N ALA A 123 -24.48 -7.85 -15.72
CA ALA A 123 -23.99 -8.70 -16.82
C ALA A 123 -22.50 -8.44 -17.11
N SER A 124 -22.07 -7.18 -17.07
CA SER A 124 -20.66 -6.81 -17.22
C SER A 124 -19.75 -7.34 -16.10
N SER A 125 -20.30 -7.69 -14.92
CA SER A 125 -19.52 -8.23 -13.80
C SER A 125 -19.18 -9.73 -13.98
N ARG A 126 -19.80 -10.41 -14.92
CA ARG A 126 -19.55 -11.82 -15.26
C ARG A 126 -18.49 -12.01 -16.34
N ARG A 127 -17.94 -10.92 -16.91
CA ARG A 127 -16.88 -11.01 -17.92
C ARG A 127 -15.64 -11.66 -17.32
N SER A 128 -15.06 -12.63 -18.02
CA SER A 128 -13.79 -13.24 -17.66
C SER A 128 -12.70 -12.18 -17.52
N GLY A 129 -11.83 -12.29 -16.50
CA GLY A 129 -10.73 -11.37 -16.27
C GLY A 129 -11.10 -10.00 -15.70
N ARG A 130 -12.37 -9.74 -15.38
CA ARG A 130 -12.77 -8.46 -14.78
C ARG A 130 -12.28 -8.33 -13.35
N LEU A 131 -11.48 -7.31 -13.08
CA LEU A 131 -11.15 -6.90 -11.72
C LEU A 131 -12.20 -5.96 -11.13
N PRO A 132 -12.57 -6.11 -9.84
CA PRO A 132 -13.35 -5.12 -9.13
C PRO A 132 -12.68 -3.74 -9.18
N PRO A 133 -13.44 -2.65 -9.43
CA PRO A 133 -12.85 -1.32 -9.60
C PRO A 133 -11.99 -0.86 -8.42
N SER A 134 -12.33 -1.25 -7.20
CA SER A 134 -11.56 -0.94 -5.99
C SER A 134 -10.20 -1.62 -5.97
N ILE A 135 -10.12 -2.87 -6.43
CA ILE A 135 -8.86 -3.62 -6.52
C ILE A 135 -8.01 -3.07 -7.66
N LYS A 136 -8.60 -2.89 -8.84
CA LYS A 136 -7.91 -2.27 -9.97
C LYS A 136 -7.29 -0.92 -9.60
N GLN A 137 -8.04 -0.07 -8.87
CA GLN A 137 -7.54 1.22 -8.40
C GLN A 137 -6.34 1.09 -7.46
N LYS A 138 -6.33 0.10 -6.57
CA LYS A 138 -5.19 -0.15 -5.67
C LYS A 138 -3.94 -0.51 -6.47
N LYS A 139 -4.05 -1.42 -7.42
CA LYS A 139 -2.90 -1.82 -8.26
C LYS A 139 -2.46 -0.67 -9.20
N GLN A 140 -3.40 0.09 -9.74
CA GLN A 140 -3.08 1.30 -10.50
C GLN A 140 -2.37 2.37 -9.66
N ALA A 141 -2.59 2.42 -8.35
CA ALA A 141 -1.87 3.33 -7.46
C ALA A 141 -0.38 2.97 -7.38
N ILE A 142 -0.04 1.67 -7.32
CA ILE A 142 1.35 1.18 -7.36
C ILE A 142 2.01 1.58 -8.68
N ILE A 143 1.37 1.25 -9.79
CA ILE A 143 1.87 1.57 -11.14
C ILE A 143 2.08 3.08 -11.31
N ARG A 144 1.19 3.92 -10.80
CA ARG A 144 1.35 5.38 -10.85
C ARG A 144 2.60 5.88 -10.12
N VAL A 145 2.95 5.27 -8.99
CA VAL A 145 4.17 5.61 -8.27
C VAL A 145 5.39 5.18 -9.08
N ILE A 146 5.38 3.97 -9.63
CA ILE A 146 6.45 3.46 -10.49
C ILE A 146 6.62 4.35 -11.73
N ASP A 147 5.55 4.71 -12.42
CA ASP A 147 5.58 5.60 -13.58
C ASP A 147 6.18 6.97 -13.21
N ARG A 148 5.94 7.47 -11.99
CA ARG A 148 6.58 8.70 -11.52
C ARG A 148 8.07 8.54 -11.25
N LEU A 149 8.49 7.44 -10.64
CA LEU A 149 9.91 7.15 -10.45
C LEU A 149 10.63 6.98 -11.79
N LEU A 150 9.99 6.29 -12.74
CA LEU A 150 10.51 6.12 -14.10
C LEU A 150 10.76 7.44 -14.86
N HIS A 151 10.12 8.54 -14.50
CA HIS A 151 10.43 9.84 -15.08
C HIS A 151 11.80 10.39 -14.63
N TRP A 152 12.30 9.93 -13.48
CA TRP A 152 13.45 10.49 -12.80
C TRP A 152 14.66 9.56 -12.73
N VAL A 153 14.43 8.24 -12.81
CA VAL A 153 15.46 7.22 -12.69
C VAL A 153 15.20 6.09 -13.67
N GLY A 154 16.26 5.50 -14.22
CA GLY A 154 16.19 4.24 -14.99
C GLY A 154 15.90 3.09 -14.02
N ILE A 155 14.95 2.24 -14.34
CA ILE A 155 14.67 1.00 -13.61
C ILE A 155 14.81 -0.12 -14.63
N ASP A 156 15.75 -1.04 -14.38
CA ASP A 156 16.08 -2.10 -15.33
C ASP A 156 15.20 -3.33 -15.10
N SER A 157 14.94 -3.66 -13.83
CA SER A 157 14.14 -4.83 -13.48
C SER A 157 13.23 -4.59 -12.28
N TYR A 158 12.11 -5.32 -12.26
CA TYR A 158 11.11 -5.31 -11.20
C TYR A 158 11.13 -6.62 -10.44
N TRP A 159 11.13 -6.55 -9.12
CA TRP A 159 11.12 -7.68 -8.21
C TRP A 159 9.88 -7.62 -7.36
N LEU A 160 9.01 -8.62 -7.46
CA LEU A 160 7.70 -8.64 -6.81
C LEU A 160 7.56 -9.88 -5.94
N GLU A 161 7.11 -9.69 -4.71
CA GLU A 161 6.74 -10.81 -3.86
C GLU A 161 5.45 -11.48 -4.37
N ASP A 162 5.57 -12.75 -4.81
CA ASP A 162 4.46 -13.55 -5.32
C ASP A 162 4.03 -14.62 -4.30
N VAL A 163 3.43 -14.19 -3.21
CA VAL A 163 2.77 -15.11 -2.27
C VAL A 163 1.46 -15.60 -2.91
N LYS A 164 1.43 -16.86 -3.33
CA LYS A 164 0.21 -17.52 -3.84
C LYS A 164 -0.49 -18.23 -2.68
N VAL A 165 -1.46 -17.55 -2.09
CA VAL A 165 -2.32 -18.15 -1.07
C VAL A 165 -3.72 -18.36 -1.65
N ASP A 166 -4.11 -19.60 -1.86
CA ASP A 166 -5.50 -19.94 -2.16
C ASP A 166 -6.31 -19.91 -0.86
N ILE A 167 -6.81 -18.71 -0.53
CA ILE A 167 -7.59 -18.47 0.68
C ILE A 167 -8.80 -19.38 0.75
N ARG A 168 -9.37 -19.72 -0.41
CA ARG A 168 -10.54 -20.57 -0.45
C ARG A 168 -10.18 -22.03 -0.18
N ALA A 169 -9.10 -22.52 -0.76
CA ALA A 169 -8.58 -23.85 -0.46
C ALA A 169 -8.17 -23.96 1.02
N LEU A 170 -7.55 -22.92 1.59
CA LEU A 170 -7.23 -22.84 3.02
C LEU A 170 -8.49 -22.84 3.89
N THR A 171 -9.54 -22.12 3.48
CA THR A 171 -10.80 -22.04 4.22
C THR A 171 -11.63 -23.30 4.07
N ASP A 172 -11.65 -23.90 2.88
CA ASP A 172 -12.47 -25.07 2.58
C ASP A 172 -11.76 -26.39 2.87
N GLY A 173 -10.43 -26.37 3.08
CA GLY A 173 -9.62 -27.57 3.32
C GLY A 173 -9.40 -28.41 2.07
N TYR A 174 -9.91 -27.97 0.93
CA TYR A 174 -9.72 -28.60 -0.39
C TYR A 174 -9.69 -27.51 -1.47
N LYS A 175 -9.11 -27.82 -2.64
CA LYS A 175 -9.07 -26.90 -3.78
C LYS A 175 -10.44 -26.89 -4.49
N PRO A 176 -11.21 -25.78 -4.43
CA PRO A 176 -12.53 -25.71 -5.01
C PRO A 176 -12.50 -25.78 -6.54
N TYR A 177 -13.58 -26.27 -7.13
CA TYR A 177 -13.78 -26.22 -8.57
C TYR A 177 -14.11 -24.79 -9.04
N LYS A 178 -13.83 -24.46 -10.32
CA LYS A 178 -13.97 -23.08 -10.86
C LYS A 178 -15.30 -22.38 -10.50
N TRP A 179 -16.42 -23.07 -10.56
CA TRP A 179 -17.75 -22.52 -10.24
C TRP A 179 -17.98 -22.31 -8.73
N GLN A 180 -17.29 -23.08 -7.89
CA GLN A 180 -17.40 -22.97 -6.43
C GLN A 180 -16.77 -21.67 -5.91
N TYR A 181 -15.77 -21.11 -6.63
CA TYR A 181 -15.20 -19.80 -6.29
C TYR A 181 -16.20 -18.64 -6.43
N GLN A 182 -17.32 -18.84 -7.11
CA GLN A 182 -18.36 -17.82 -7.28
C GLN A 182 -19.33 -17.75 -6.09
N LYS A 183 -19.38 -18.79 -5.25
CA LYS A 183 -20.20 -18.79 -4.03
C LYS A 183 -19.50 -17.96 -2.95
N SER A 184 -20.29 -17.24 -2.15
CA SER A 184 -19.76 -16.50 -1.00
C SER A 184 -19.11 -17.45 -0.01
N ASN A 185 -17.89 -17.17 0.39
CA ASN A 185 -17.21 -17.88 1.47
C ASN A 185 -17.06 -16.91 2.66
N ARG A 186 -18.15 -16.63 3.32
CA ARG A 186 -18.13 -15.84 4.54
C ARG A 186 -17.58 -16.70 5.68
N LEU A 187 -16.53 -16.23 6.33
CA LEU A 187 -15.98 -16.88 7.53
C LEU A 187 -16.98 -16.94 8.69
N ASP A 188 -17.94 -16.03 8.70
CA ASP A 188 -19.09 -16.04 9.62
C ASP A 188 -20.04 -17.23 9.38
N GLU A 189 -20.08 -17.77 8.16
CA GLU A 189 -20.86 -18.98 7.82
C GLU A 189 -20.08 -20.29 8.08
N HIS A 190 -18.76 -20.21 8.29
CA HIS A 190 -17.85 -21.35 8.50
C HIS A 190 -16.99 -21.16 9.75
N LEU A 191 -17.64 -20.97 10.87
CA LEU A 191 -17.01 -20.67 12.16
C LEU A 191 -15.89 -21.65 12.55
N ARG A 192 -16.06 -22.97 12.27
CA ARG A 192 -15.02 -23.96 12.52
C ARG A 192 -13.70 -23.61 11.85
N LYS A 193 -13.76 -23.22 10.57
CA LYS A 193 -12.56 -22.89 9.80
C LYS A 193 -11.97 -21.55 10.24
N ALA A 194 -12.83 -20.59 10.56
CA ALA A 194 -12.43 -19.32 11.11
C ALA A 194 -11.67 -19.49 12.44
N THR A 195 -12.16 -20.37 13.32
CA THR A 195 -11.50 -20.72 14.58
C THR A 195 -10.11 -21.34 14.34
N ILE A 196 -10.03 -22.35 13.46
CA ILE A 196 -8.77 -23.04 13.16
C ILE A 196 -7.73 -22.06 12.59
N LEU A 197 -8.16 -21.13 11.73
CA LEU A 197 -7.28 -20.10 11.16
C LEU A 197 -6.83 -19.05 12.19
N ARG A 198 -7.74 -18.58 13.06
CA ARG A 198 -7.40 -17.69 14.17
C ARG A 198 -6.31 -18.31 15.05
N ASP A 199 -6.42 -19.60 15.30
CA ASP A 199 -5.53 -20.35 16.18
C ASP A 199 -4.27 -20.87 15.46
N SER A 200 -3.98 -20.35 14.24
CA SER A 200 -2.78 -20.66 13.45
C SER A 200 -2.64 -22.13 13.06
N ASN A 201 -3.76 -22.83 12.81
CA ASN A 201 -3.83 -24.26 12.48
C ASN A 201 -3.14 -25.15 13.53
N LYS A 202 -3.24 -24.80 14.80
CA LYS A 202 -2.63 -25.55 15.91
C LYS A 202 -3.66 -25.82 17.00
N CYS A 203 -3.57 -27.00 17.61
CA CYS A 203 -4.30 -27.27 18.84
C CYS A 203 -3.82 -26.35 19.97
N LYS A 204 -4.72 -25.59 20.58
CA LYS A 204 -4.35 -24.63 21.64
C LYS A 204 -3.93 -25.31 22.94
N MET A 205 -4.38 -26.53 23.19
CA MET A 205 -4.05 -27.28 24.41
C MET A 205 -2.68 -27.97 24.32
N CYS A 206 -2.33 -28.61 23.19
CA CYS A 206 -1.08 -29.40 23.06
C CYS A 206 -0.12 -28.90 21.96
N GLY A 207 -0.46 -27.82 21.23
CA GLY A 207 0.39 -27.22 20.20
C GLY A 207 0.50 -28.00 18.88
N LYS A 208 -0.04 -29.22 18.76
CA LYS A 208 0.06 -30.04 17.54
C LYS A 208 -0.66 -29.39 16.35
N SER A 209 0.00 -29.41 15.17
CA SER A 209 -0.54 -28.87 13.92
C SER A 209 -0.87 -29.95 12.89
N ASN A 210 -0.11 -31.04 12.82
CA ASN A 210 -0.28 -32.10 11.82
C ASN A 210 -1.26 -33.18 12.30
N CYS A 211 -2.50 -32.77 12.63
CA CYS A 211 -3.54 -33.68 13.10
C CYS A 211 -4.91 -33.11 12.72
N ARG A 212 -5.95 -33.94 12.84
CA ARG A 212 -7.32 -33.48 12.67
C ARG A 212 -7.64 -32.46 13.75
N LEU A 213 -7.97 -31.23 13.33
CA LEU A 213 -8.33 -30.12 14.21
C LEU A 213 -9.85 -29.89 14.18
N GLU A 214 -10.41 -29.62 15.34
CA GLU A 214 -11.84 -29.37 15.53
C GLU A 214 -12.05 -28.06 16.29
N ALA A 215 -13.16 -27.39 16.02
CA ALA A 215 -13.58 -26.22 16.79
C ALA A 215 -14.47 -26.69 17.95
N HIS A 216 -14.04 -26.45 19.17
CA HIS A 216 -14.73 -26.77 20.40
C HIS A 216 -15.43 -25.52 20.95
N HIS A 217 -16.68 -25.66 21.44
CA HIS A 217 -17.37 -24.59 22.13
C HIS A 217 -16.86 -24.47 23.56
N ILE A 218 -16.27 -23.35 23.92
CA ILE A 218 -15.74 -23.09 25.26
C ILE A 218 -16.88 -23.15 26.28
N THR A 219 -17.94 -22.38 26.06
CA THR A 219 -19.21 -22.56 26.75
C THR A 219 -20.09 -23.45 25.88
N PRO A 220 -20.50 -24.64 26.35
CA PRO A 220 -21.33 -25.56 25.59
C PRO A 220 -22.68 -24.97 25.20
N LYS A 221 -23.22 -25.36 24.05
CA LYS A 221 -24.54 -24.90 23.58
C LYS A 221 -25.65 -25.19 24.60
N ARG A 222 -25.59 -26.33 25.29
CA ARG A 222 -26.58 -26.71 26.35
C ARG A 222 -26.54 -25.77 27.55
N LEU A 223 -25.44 -25.02 27.75
CA LEU A 223 -25.31 -24.00 28.80
C LEU A 223 -25.42 -22.56 28.25
N GLY A 224 -26.06 -22.37 27.10
CA GLY A 224 -26.28 -21.07 26.48
C GLY A 224 -25.13 -20.53 25.62
N GLY A 225 -24.10 -21.34 25.35
CA GLY A 225 -22.99 -20.96 24.47
C GLY A 225 -23.45 -20.67 23.05
N ARG A 226 -23.03 -19.52 22.50
CA ARG A 226 -23.40 -19.06 21.15
C ARG A 226 -22.42 -19.54 20.09
N ASP A 227 -22.89 -19.69 18.85
CA ASP A 227 -22.08 -19.94 17.67
C ASP A 227 -21.37 -18.65 17.22
N ILE A 228 -20.42 -18.20 18.01
CA ILE A 228 -19.58 -17.01 17.71
C ILE A 228 -18.10 -17.36 17.87
N LEU A 229 -17.24 -16.67 17.12
CA LEU A 229 -15.82 -16.96 17.12
C LEU A 229 -15.16 -16.85 18.51
N SER A 230 -15.61 -15.91 19.33
CA SER A 230 -15.14 -15.72 20.72
C SER A 230 -15.55 -16.83 21.69
N ASN A 231 -16.45 -17.73 21.28
CA ASN A 231 -16.83 -18.91 22.08
C ASN A 231 -16.27 -20.22 21.49
N LEU A 232 -15.36 -20.16 20.55
CA LEU A 232 -14.79 -21.32 19.88
C LEU A 232 -13.26 -21.37 20.04
N ILE A 233 -12.70 -22.56 20.24
CA ILE A 233 -11.27 -22.80 20.35
C ILE A 233 -10.86 -24.01 19.51
N THR A 234 -9.64 -24.02 18.96
CA THR A 234 -9.13 -25.13 18.14
C THR A 234 -8.48 -26.19 19.01
N LEU A 235 -8.97 -27.42 18.96
CA LEU A 235 -8.40 -28.58 19.63
C LEU A 235 -8.17 -29.72 18.64
N CYS A 236 -7.17 -30.56 18.92
CA CYS A 236 -7.03 -31.83 18.21
C CYS A 236 -8.03 -32.86 18.79
N GLU A 237 -8.30 -33.92 18.04
CA GLU A 237 -9.29 -34.94 18.43
C GLU A 237 -9.07 -35.51 19.84
N LYS A 238 -7.80 -35.77 20.23
CA LYS A 238 -7.47 -36.28 21.58
C LYS A 238 -7.78 -35.24 22.67
N CYS A 239 -7.36 -33.99 22.48
CA CYS A 239 -7.65 -32.92 23.43
C CYS A 239 -9.13 -32.59 23.47
N HIS A 240 -9.83 -32.64 22.34
CA HIS A 240 -11.27 -32.41 22.25
C HIS A 240 -12.07 -33.43 23.06
N LYS A 241 -11.74 -34.73 22.95
CA LYS A 241 -12.36 -35.78 23.77
C LYS A 241 -12.10 -35.56 25.27
N LYS A 242 -10.84 -35.28 25.64
CA LYS A 242 -10.49 -34.97 27.04
C LYS A 242 -11.24 -33.78 27.61
N THR A 243 -11.46 -32.75 26.81
CA THR A 243 -12.20 -31.55 27.24
C THR A 243 -13.67 -31.84 27.46
N HIS A 244 -14.30 -32.72 26.65
CA HIS A 244 -15.70 -33.10 26.85
C HIS A 244 -16.00 -33.82 28.16
N GLU A 245 -14.99 -34.43 28.80
CA GLU A 245 -15.15 -35.06 30.11
C GLU A 245 -15.28 -34.03 31.24
N ARG A 246 -14.69 -32.82 31.06
CA ARG A 246 -14.65 -31.73 32.06
C ARG A 246 -14.75 -30.35 31.39
N GLU A 247 -15.82 -30.09 30.67
CA GLU A 247 -15.93 -28.92 29.77
C GLU A 247 -15.72 -27.58 30.49
N MET A 248 -16.28 -27.40 31.68
CA MET A 248 -16.22 -26.14 32.40
C MET A 248 -14.89 -25.88 33.10
N ASP A 249 -14.13 -26.93 33.44
CA ASP A 249 -12.85 -26.80 34.12
C ASP A 249 -11.80 -26.10 33.25
N PHE A 250 -11.96 -26.19 31.93
CA PHE A 250 -11.06 -25.58 30.96
C PHE A 250 -11.54 -24.22 30.42
N ALA A 251 -12.77 -23.82 30.74
CA ALA A 251 -13.39 -22.67 30.09
C ALA A 251 -12.62 -21.36 30.29
N GLU A 252 -12.25 -21.05 31.52
CA GLU A 252 -11.53 -19.82 31.86
C GLU A 252 -10.16 -19.77 31.14
N MET A 253 -9.39 -20.87 31.22
CA MET A 253 -8.11 -21.00 30.55
C MET A 253 -8.25 -20.80 29.02
N PHE A 254 -9.29 -21.36 28.40
CA PHE A 254 -9.54 -21.23 26.98
C PHE A 254 -9.91 -19.80 26.58
N TYR A 255 -10.69 -19.09 27.38
CA TYR A 255 -10.98 -17.68 27.13
C TYR A 255 -9.70 -16.84 27.17
N LEU A 256 -8.83 -17.04 28.14
CA LEU A 256 -7.53 -16.36 28.22
C LEU A 256 -6.63 -16.67 27.01
N MET A 257 -6.67 -17.90 26.50
CA MET A 257 -5.87 -18.29 25.32
C MET A 257 -6.33 -17.62 24.00
N ILE A 258 -7.57 -17.20 23.92
CA ILE A 258 -8.14 -16.57 22.72
C ILE A 258 -8.32 -15.07 22.86
N ASP A 259 -8.18 -14.51 24.04
CA ASP A 259 -8.39 -13.09 24.30
C ASP A 259 -7.46 -12.22 23.42
N GLY A 260 -7.99 -11.14 22.87
CA GLY A 260 -7.27 -10.23 22.00
C GLY A 260 -6.82 -10.82 20.64
N LYS A 261 -7.19 -12.06 20.30
CA LYS A 261 -6.81 -12.68 19.01
C LYS A 261 -7.86 -12.47 17.93
N ASP A 262 -7.59 -11.54 17.07
CA ASP A 262 -8.35 -11.39 15.82
C ASP A 262 -7.95 -12.46 14.78
N ILE A 263 -8.83 -12.71 13.79
CA ILE A 263 -8.47 -13.51 12.61
C ILE A 263 -7.43 -12.73 11.82
N PRO A 264 -6.13 -13.11 11.89
CA PRO A 264 -5.11 -12.30 11.25
C PRO A 264 -5.28 -12.37 9.73
N MET A 265 -5.36 -11.21 9.10
CA MET A 265 -5.00 -10.95 7.71
C MET A 265 -5.83 -11.58 6.57
N LEU A 266 -6.62 -12.63 6.76
CA LEU A 266 -7.40 -13.28 5.68
C LEU A 266 -8.39 -12.33 5.01
N LYS A 267 -8.91 -11.36 5.76
CA LYS A 267 -9.81 -10.32 5.24
C LYS A 267 -9.22 -9.51 4.10
N TYR A 268 -7.90 -9.35 4.07
CA TYR A 268 -7.19 -8.56 3.07
C TYR A 268 -6.45 -9.43 2.03
N ALA A 269 -6.13 -10.67 2.35
CA ALA A 269 -5.38 -11.55 1.47
C ALA A 269 -6.08 -11.80 0.13
N SER A 270 -7.42 -11.95 0.11
CA SER A 270 -8.18 -12.07 -1.14
C SER A 270 -8.06 -10.85 -2.04
N HIS A 271 -7.92 -9.65 -1.47
CA HIS A 271 -7.76 -8.41 -2.24
C HIS A 271 -6.37 -8.33 -2.90
N VAL A 272 -5.35 -8.83 -2.23
CA VAL A 272 -3.98 -8.90 -2.80
C VAL A 272 -3.95 -9.90 -3.94
N MET A 273 -4.51 -11.11 -3.72
CA MET A 273 -4.51 -12.18 -4.73
C MET A 273 -5.23 -11.80 -6.02
N GLN A 274 -6.42 -11.18 -5.93
CA GLN A 274 -7.23 -10.87 -7.11
C GLN A 274 -6.58 -9.90 -8.10
N GLY A 275 -5.69 -9.05 -7.66
CA GLY A 275 -5.04 -8.05 -8.52
C GLY A 275 -3.65 -8.42 -9.01
N LYS A 276 -3.07 -9.54 -8.55
CA LYS A 276 -1.66 -9.90 -8.81
C LYS A 276 -1.34 -10.07 -10.29
N VAL A 277 -2.11 -10.90 -10.99
CA VAL A 277 -1.88 -11.15 -12.42
C VAL A 277 -1.93 -9.85 -13.22
N TRP A 278 -2.87 -8.97 -12.90
CA TRP A 278 -2.96 -7.67 -13.55
C TRP A 278 -1.71 -6.82 -13.26
N LEU A 279 -1.25 -6.76 -12.00
CA LEU A 279 -0.05 -6.02 -11.63
C LEU A 279 1.21 -6.60 -12.32
N GLN A 280 1.36 -7.92 -12.34
CA GLN A 280 2.46 -8.59 -13.02
C GLN A 280 2.49 -8.25 -14.52
N ASN A 281 1.35 -8.27 -15.20
CA ASN A 281 1.27 -7.91 -16.61
C ASN A 281 1.64 -6.45 -16.87
N GLU A 282 1.22 -5.54 -16.00
CA GLU A 282 1.61 -4.11 -16.09
C GLU A 282 3.11 -3.88 -15.86
N LEU A 283 3.71 -4.63 -14.93
CA LEU A 283 5.16 -4.54 -14.67
C LEU A 283 5.97 -5.10 -15.83
N LYS A 284 5.56 -6.24 -16.41
CA LYS A 284 6.20 -6.84 -17.59
C LYS A 284 6.23 -5.91 -18.81
N GLN A 285 5.24 -5.02 -18.94
CA GLN A 285 5.24 -4.01 -20.02
C GLN A 285 6.28 -2.91 -19.80
N ARG A 286 6.81 -2.75 -18.58
CA ARG A 286 7.77 -1.70 -18.20
C ARG A 286 9.20 -2.19 -18.10
N GLY A 287 9.43 -3.48 -17.99
CA GLY A 287 10.75 -4.09 -17.90
C GLY A 287 10.69 -5.55 -17.46
N GLU A 288 11.86 -6.12 -17.23
CA GLU A 288 11.98 -7.50 -16.77
C GLU A 288 11.35 -7.67 -15.37
N LEU A 289 10.56 -8.75 -15.19
CA LEU A 289 9.88 -9.04 -13.92
C LEU A 289 10.39 -10.34 -13.32
N HIS A 290 10.92 -10.24 -12.11
CA HIS A 290 11.29 -11.36 -11.25
C HIS A 290 10.29 -11.53 -10.12
N LEU A 291 9.96 -12.79 -9.80
CA LEU A 291 9.04 -13.13 -8.72
C LEU A 291 9.82 -13.78 -7.58
N THR A 292 9.56 -13.36 -6.36
CA THR A 292 10.15 -13.91 -5.13
C THR A 292 9.07 -14.44 -4.20
N ILE A 293 9.41 -15.36 -3.33
CA ILE A 293 8.48 -15.87 -2.32
C ILE A 293 8.71 -15.18 -0.98
N GLY A 294 7.67 -15.11 -0.13
CA GLY A 294 7.76 -14.43 1.17
C GLY A 294 8.75 -15.07 2.14
N ALA A 295 9.01 -16.37 2.01
CA ALA A 295 10.03 -17.07 2.80
C ALA A 295 11.44 -16.55 2.49
N ASP A 296 11.76 -16.36 1.19
CA ASP A 296 13.07 -15.81 0.77
C ASP A 296 13.27 -14.38 1.27
N THR A 297 12.21 -13.57 1.24
CA THR A 297 12.25 -12.20 1.79
C THR A 297 12.52 -12.21 3.28
N ALA A 298 11.85 -13.10 4.03
CA ALA A 298 12.03 -13.23 5.48
C ALA A 298 13.43 -13.72 5.83
N ASN A 299 13.96 -14.75 5.14
CA ASN A 299 15.30 -15.28 5.36
C ASN A 299 16.37 -14.19 5.10
N LYS A 300 16.32 -13.52 3.95
CA LYS A 300 17.26 -12.43 3.64
C LYS A 300 17.20 -11.30 4.67
N ARG A 301 16.02 -10.95 5.16
CA ARG A 301 15.88 -9.93 6.18
C ARG A 301 16.57 -10.34 7.49
N ILE A 302 16.49 -11.61 7.88
CA ILE A 302 17.17 -12.17 9.06
C ILE A 302 18.68 -12.22 8.82
N ASP A 303 19.11 -12.79 7.67
CA ASP A 303 20.51 -12.95 7.33
C ASP A 303 21.26 -11.59 7.20
N TRP A 304 20.56 -10.54 6.79
CA TRP A 304 21.13 -9.20 6.63
C TRP A 304 20.90 -8.30 7.86
N ASP A 305 20.32 -8.82 8.93
CA ASP A 305 20.00 -8.08 10.18
C ASP A 305 19.18 -6.81 9.90
N ILE A 306 18.12 -6.94 9.12
CA ILE A 306 17.27 -5.83 8.72
C ILE A 306 15.95 -5.87 9.50
N GLU A 307 15.57 -4.75 10.11
CA GLU A 307 14.29 -4.60 10.81
C GLU A 307 13.09 -4.79 9.86
N LYS A 308 12.03 -5.43 10.36
CA LYS A 308 10.81 -5.70 9.59
C LYS A 308 9.98 -4.45 9.40
N THR A 309 10.03 -3.88 8.21
CA THR A 309 9.12 -2.85 7.71
C THR A 309 8.77 -3.16 6.26
N HIS A 310 7.63 -2.66 5.76
CA HIS A 310 7.28 -2.86 4.34
C HIS A 310 8.32 -2.28 3.37
N SER A 311 8.95 -1.15 3.73
CA SER A 311 10.00 -0.54 2.91
C SER A 311 11.28 -1.37 2.91
N ASN A 312 11.65 -1.96 4.04
CA ASN A 312 12.83 -2.81 4.17
C ASN A 312 12.60 -4.18 3.51
N ASP A 313 11.40 -4.77 3.66
CA ASP A 313 11.03 -5.99 2.93
C ASP A 313 11.14 -5.78 1.41
N ALA A 314 10.75 -4.59 0.89
CA ALA A 314 10.94 -4.24 -0.51
C ALA A 314 12.44 -4.16 -0.92
N VAL A 315 13.34 -3.76 -0.03
CA VAL A 315 14.80 -3.83 -0.27
C VAL A 315 15.25 -5.29 -0.39
N CYS A 316 14.84 -6.15 0.56
CA CYS A 316 15.20 -7.58 0.55
C CYS A 316 14.69 -8.31 -0.70
N ILE A 317 13.52 -7.92 -1.20
CA ILE A 317 12.91 -8.46 -2.42
C ILE A 317 13.81 -8.24 -3.65
N THR A 318 14.59 -7.14 -3.73
CA THR A 318 15.50 -6.89 -4.87
C THR A 318 16.61 -7.92 -5.03
N ASN A 319 16.83 -8.79 -4.05
CA ASN A 319 17.93 -9.76 -4.01
C ASN A 319 19.32 -9.12 -4.09
N LEU A 320 19.46 -7.88 -3.66
CA LEU A 320 20.72 -7.15 -3.57
C LEU A 320 20.95 -6.75 -2.10
N MET A 321 21.93 -7.36 -1.45
CA MET A 321 22.31 -6.97 -0.08
C MET A 321 22.79 -5.52 -0.07
N PRO A 322 22.11 -4.60 0.61
CA PRO A 322 22.49 -3.20 0.62
C PRO A 322 23.70 -2.93 1.53
N ASN A 323 24.50 -1.93 1.19
CA ASN A 323 25.56 -1.47 2.09
C ASN A 323 25.02 -0.78 3.35
N SER A 324 23.87 -0.14 3.23
CA SER A 324 23.15 0.52 4.34
C SER A 324 21.69 0.71 3.97
N ILE A 325 20.83 0.56 4.95
CA ILE A 325 19.39 0.84 4.86
C ILE A 325 18.98 2.14 5.59
N GLU A 326 19.96 2.85 6.15
CA GLU A 326 19.74 4.12 6.87
C GLU A 326 19.44 5.27 5.93
N LEU A 327 18.29 5.19 5.28
CA LEU A 327 17.78 6.22 4.40
C LEU A 327 16.47 6.80 4.93
N VAL A 328 16.14 7.99 4.42
CA VAL A 328 14.81 8.56 4.59
C VAL A 328 13.76 7.63 4.01
N ASP A 329 12.80 7.22 4.82
CA ASP A 329 11.60 6.53 4.38
C ASP A 329 10.56 7.51 3.84
N TRP A 330 9.95 7.17 2.71
CA TRP A 330 8.92 7.97 2.08
C TRP A 330 7.53 7.40 2.35
N CYS A 331 6.64 8.23 2.87
CA CYS A 331 5.22 7.94 2.92
C CYS A 331 4.57 8.48 1.65
N ILE A 332 4.08 7.57 0.79
CA ILE A 332 3.64 7.87 -0.57
C ILE A 332 2.13 7.72 -0.66
N LYS A 333 1.42 8.81 -1.01
CA LYS A 333 -0.04 8.81 -1.14
C LYS A 333 -0.46 9.16 -2.57
N PRO A 334 -0.66 8.16 -3.45
CA PRO A 334 -1.13 8.42 -4.81
C PRO A 334 -2.50 9.08 -4.82
N MET A 335 -2.69 10.07 -5.66
CA MET A 335 -3.97 10.75 -5.80
C MET A 335 -5.06 9.78 -6.26
N ARG A 336 -6.16 9.73 -5.52
CA ARG A 336 -7.26 8.77 -5.74
C ARG A 336 -8.22 9.20 -6.84
N ARG A 337 -8.44 10.51 -6.97
CA ARG A 337 -9.35 11.12 -7.92
C ARG A 337 -8.74 12.39 -8.48
N GLN A 338 -9.00 12.65 -9.74
CA GLN A 338 -8.84 13.99 -10.26
C GLN A 338 -9.90 14.89 -9.61
N SER A 339 -9.46 15.96 -8.98
CA SER A 339 -10.39 16.97 -8.46
C SER A 339 -11.07 17.62 -9.66
N LYS A 340 -12.39 17.70 -9.63
CA LYS A 340 -13.14 18.59 -10.50
C LYS A 340 -13.10 19.99 -9.88
N ALA A 341 -11.95 20.59 -9.84
CA ALA A 341 -11.86 22.01 -9.53
C ALA A 341 -12.60 22.78 -10.63
N LYS A 342 -13.45 23.72 -10.26
CA LYS A 342 -14.13 24.61 -11.22
C LYS A 342 -13.13 25.56 -11.90
N VAL A 343 -11.98 25.75 -11.26
CA VAL A 343 -10.92 26.65 -11.70
C VAL A 343 -9.66 25.83 -11.88
N ASP A 344 -9.04 25.91 -13.04
CA ASP A 344 -7.85 25.13 -13.36
C ASP A 344 -6.56 25.87 -12.96
N GLU A 345 -6.56 27.22 -13.02
CA GLU A 345 -5.37 28.04 -12.77
C GLU A 345 -5.73 29.39 -12.12
N VAL A 346 -4.86 29.88 -11.22
CA VAL A 346 -4.88 31.23 -10.66
C VAL A 346 -3.45 31.75 -10.53
N CYS A 347 -3.13 32.86 -11.19
CA CYS A 347 -1.80 33.47 -11.17
C CYS A 347 -0.65 32.47 -11.44
N GLY A 348 -0.85 31.56 -12.38
CA GLY A 348 0.15 30.55 -12.73
C GLY A 348 0.20 29.34 -11.81
N PHE A 349 -0.63 29.27 -10.76
CA PHE A 349 -0.74 28.11 -9.85
C PHE A 349 -1.90 27.21 -10.26
N HIS A 350 -1.67 25.89 -10.12
CA HIS A 350 -2.68 24.86 -10.33
C HIS A 350 -3.10 24.22 -9.01
N HIS A 351 -4.27 23.61 -9.00
CA HIS A 351 -4.78 22.91 -7.82
C HIS A 351 -3.80 21.82 -7.38
N ARG A 352 -3.45 21.83 -6.08
CA ARG A 352 -2.50 20.93 -5.43
C ARG A 352 -1.02 21.18 -5.71
N ASP A 353 -0.66 22.26 -6.39
CA ASP A 353 0.74 22.69 -6.43
C ASP A 353 1.27 22.88 -5.00
N TYR A 354 2.55 22.61 -4.78
CA TYR A 354 3.20 22.81 -3.51
C TYR A 354 3.86 24.18 -3.48
N VAL A 355 3.37 25.02 -2.57
CA VAL A 355 3.72 26.44 -2.52
C VAL A 355 4.22 26.85 -1.14
N THR A 356 4.95 27.95 -1.08
CA THR A 356 5.31 28.65 0.15
C THR A 356 4.74 30.06 0.15
N TYR A 357 4.35 30.51 1.32
CA TYR A 357 3.87 31.88 1.57
C TYR A 357 4.46 32.40 2.87
N THR A 358 4.96 33.64 2.84
CA THR A 358 5.48 34.34 4.02
C THR A 358 4.51 35.46 4.40
N TYR A 359 4.01 35.40 5.63
CA TYR A 359 3.16 36.43 6.20
C TYR A 359 3.93 37.68 6.50
N ARG A 360 3.22 38.79 6.78
CA ARG A 360 3.84 40.10 7.17
C ARG A 360 4.66 40.03 8.47
N ASN A 361 4.28 39.12 9.36
CA ASN A 361 5.02 38.84 10.63
C ASN A 361 6.28 37.99 10.43
N GLY A 362 6.68 37.69 9.18
CA GLY A 362 7.83 36.84 8.85
C GLY A 362 7.56 35.32 8.90
N GLU A 363 6.41 34.89 9.40
CA GLU A 363 6.06 33.46 9.49
C GLU A 363 5.88 32.86 8.11
N THR A 364 6.61 31.78 7.83
CA THR A 364 6.57 31.11 6.52
C THR A 364 5.92 29.75 6.62
N HIS A 365 4.91 29.50 5.78
CA HIS A 365 4.22 28.24 5.68
C HIS A 365 4.34 27.65 4.30
N THR A 366 4.42 26.32 4.23
CA THR A 366 4.46 25.58 2.97
C THR A 366 3.38 24.51 2.95
N GLY A 367 2.78 24.28 1.78
CA GLY A 367 1.73 23.26 1.69
C GLY A 367 1.15 23.09 0.29
N TYR A 368 0.23 22.12 0.16
CA TYR A 368 -0.47 21.85 -1.08
C TYR A 368 -1.74 22.71 -1.21
N ILE A 369 -1.94 23.30 -2.38
CA ILE A 369 -3.12 24.11 -2.68
C ILE A 369 -4.39 23.26 -2.58
N THR A 370 -5.33 23.73 -1.79
CA THR A 370 -6.63 23.07 -1.53
C THR A 370 -7.81 23.77 -2.20
N ALA A 371 -7.72 25.10 -2.36
CA ALA A 371 -8.76 25.92 -3.02
C ALA A 371 -8.13 27.10 -3.74
N MET A 372 -8.81 27.60 -4.77
CA MET A 372 -8.36 28.68 -5.65
C MET A 372 -9.48 29.69 -5.85
N TYR A 373 -9.16 30.97 -5.78
CA TYR A 373 -10.10 32.10 -5.86
C TYR A 373 -9.61 33.10 -6.92
N PRO A 374 -10.05 32.97 -8.19
CA PRO A 374 -9.57 33.83 -9.27
C PRO A 374 -9.87 35.33 -9.06
N GLU A 375 -11.09 35.65 -8.63
CA GLU A 375 -11.54 37.01 -8.39
C GLU A 375 -10.73 37.75 -7.33
N LEU A 376 -10.14 37.02 -6.38
CA LEU A 376 -9.36 37.57 -5.27
C LEU A 376 -7.85 37.46 -5.50
N HIS A 377 -7.40 36.92 -6.62
CA HIS A 377 -6.01 36.51 -6.86
C HIS A 377 -5.40 35.75 -5.66
N ALA A 378 -6.20 34.84 -5.05
CA ALA A 378 -5.86 34.18 -3.80
C ALA A 378 -5.96 32.66 -3.92
N ILE A 379 -5.15 31.98 -3.10
CA ILE A 379 -5.14 30.53 -2.96
C ILE A 379 -5.22 30.15 -1.49
N SER A 380 -5.85 29.01 -1.18
CA SER A 380 -5.75 28.39 0.15
C SER A 380 -4.92 27.12 0.05
N PHE A 381 -4.10 26.86 1.05
CA PHE A 381 -3.26 25.67 1.09
C PHE A 381 -3.14 25.10 2.50
N GLN A 382 -2.87 23.82 2.62
CA GLN A 382 -2.69 23.13 3.89
C GLN A 382 -1.22 22.97 4.21
N SER A 383 -0.77 23.66 5.25
CA SER A 383 0.54 23.43 5.90
C SER A 383 0.41 22.31 6.96
N PRO A 384 1.50 21.66 7.37
CA PRO A 384 1.48 20.70 8.46
C PRO A 384 0.91 21.27 9.79
N THR A 385 1.17 22.54 10.06
CA THR A 385 0.78 23.20 11.30
C THR A 385 -0.50 24.03 11.20
N LYS A 386 -0.83 24.57 9.99
CA LYS A 386 -1.90 25.56 9.82
C LYS A 386 -2.56 25.45 8.45
N HIS A 387 -3.88 25.67 8.40
CA HIS A 387 -4.56 25.94 7.13
C HIS A 387 -4.46 27.42 6.76
N CYS A 388 -3.74 27.73 5.68
CA CYS A 388 -3.56 29.08 5.19
C CYS A 388 -4.73 29.41 4.24
N ASN A 389 -5.66 30.26 4.71
CA ASN A 389 -6.85 30.61 3.96
C ASN A 389 -6.62 31.89 3.15
N LYS A 390 -7.03 31.90 1.88
CA LYS A 390 -7.02 33.06 0.98
C LYS A 390 -5.67 33.84 0.98
N ALA A 391 -4.55 33.12 0.99
CA ALA A 391 -3.23 33.74 0.83
C ALA A 391 -3.14 34.40 -0.56
N ASN A 392 -2.55 35.61 -0.63
CA ASN A 392 -2.35 36.30 -1.90
C ASN A 392 -1.42 35.50 -2.82
N ALA A 393 -1.96 35.06 -3.96
CA ALA A 393 -1.24 34.20 -4.91
C ALA A 393 0.04 34.88 -5.45
N LEU A 394 0.01 36.19 -5.69
CA LEU A 394 1.18 36.93 -6.20
C LEU A 394 2.37 36.93 -5.26
N LYS A 395 2.13 36.74 -3.94
CA LYS A 395 3.19 36.62 -2.91
C LYS A 395 3.60 35.19 -2.63
N CYS A 396 2.90 34.21 -3.22
CA CYS A 396 3.26 32.82 -3.09
C CYS A 396 4.41 32.46 -4.04
N LYS A 397 5.27 31.56 -3.60
CA LYS A 397 6.32 30.97 -4.44
C LYS A 397 6.02 29.51 -4.71
N LEU A 398 6.01 29.11 -5.98
CA LEU A 398 5.90 27.74 -6.38
C LEU A 398 7.17 26.99 -6.00
N ILE A 399 7.04 25.93 -5.21
CA ILE A 399 8.16 25.03 -4.89
C ILE A 399 8.24 23.94 -5.94
N TRP A 400 7.10 23.30 -6.27
CA TRP A 400 7.03 22.31 -7.34
C TRP A 400 5.59 22.06 -7.82
N ARG A 401 5.45 21.62 -9.07
CA ARG A 401 4.17 21.24 -9.66
C ARG A 401 3.72 19.87 -9.14
N PHE A 402 2.44 19.74 -8.82
CA PHE A 402 1.89 18.48 -8.35
C PHE A 402 1.86 17.42 -9.47
N ASN A 403 2.44 16.25 -9.19
CA ASN A 403 2.58 15.16 -10.14
C ASN A 403 1.59 13.99 -9.91
N LYS A 404 0.46 14.24 -9.28
CA LYS A 404 -0.58 13.26 -8.91
C LYS A 404 -0.17 12.27 -7.81
N VAL A 405 0.95 12.48 -7.15
CA VAL A 405 1.41 11.70 -5.99
C VAL A 405 1.84 12.65 -4.90
N TYR A 406 1.41 12.40 -3.67
CA TYR A 406 1.91 13.12 -2.50
C TYR A 406 3.08 12.35 -1.91
N TRP A 407 4.16 13.05 -1.63
CA TRP A 407 5.38 12.52 -1.07
C TRP A 407 5.63 13.20 0.27
N PHE A 408 5.75 12.41 1.33
CA PHE A 408 6.07 12.88 2.67
C PHE A 408 7.25 12.07 3.18
N LYS A 409 8.14 12.71 3.95
CA LYS A 409 9.13 11.96 4.72
C LYS A 409 8.41 11.34 5.91
N CYS A 410 8.64 10.06 6.17
CA CYS A 410 8.20 9.46 7.41
C CYS A 410 8.99 10.09 8.56
N ALA A 411 8.30 10.40 9.68
CA ALA A 411 8.90 11.00 10.85
C ALA A 411 9.79 9.99 11.58
#